data_4bf7431e40668ae35c658d7c500c1e86
#
_entry.id   4bf7431e40668ae35c658d7c500c1e86
#
_cell.length_a   1.000
_cell.length_b   1.000
_cell.length_c   1.000
_cell.angle_alpha   90.00
_cell.angle_beta   90.00
_cell.angle_gamma   90.00
#
_symmetry.space_group_name_H-M   'P 1'
#
loop_
_entity.id
_entity.type
_entity.pdbx_description
1 polymer ?
#
loop_
_entity_poly.entity_id
_entity_poly.type
_entity_poly.pdbx_seq_one_letter_code
_entity_poly.pdbx_strand_id
1 'polypeptide(L)'
;MKKKLCFSLTPAGLLHSRIAIATSKAGGVGILDLEFCRPEDGERITQNLDVLSGAISMEQEMGLRFRGNQLSFVSSLLSRLSARPYWIMLTGWTAENLNNILTQLPSAHSYQLLLEVTGADQLDQIVALSVPIAGLVLKGSESGGWVGEESAFMLVQKVVAQQYQKQTSPKLPVFVQGGIGVCTAAACYGIGAAGVVLDDQLWLMPESPLPETWQRHLKGLSGQEASLYGDKLGAGCRVLARPSFKGIARLQEWAEKLEIQAADLAQAIPLWQERVSDIMGWGEATDFVWPMGQAVGFAEGLVERYKTTGRLIQALMGQSVEQVKQAQDLQPLQARSPLAQAHRTEYPIVQGPMTRVSDTAEFAAAVAKGGGLPLLALAMMRGKQVEALLRQTQELLGEQSWGVGMLGFVSQTLREEQMEAIRAVKPPFALIAGGRPDQAAHFESLGIPTYIHVPVPRLLKMFLQQ
;
A
#
# COMPACT_ATOMS: atom_id res chain seq x y z
N MET A 1 -18.29 13.20 11.93
CA MET A 1 -17.09 13.05 11.08
C MET A 1 -17.33 13.77 9.75
N LYS A 2 -16.33 14.47 9.19
CA LYS A 2 -16.42 15.00 7.82
C LYS A 2 -16.61 13.84 6.83
N LYS A 3 -17.39 14.07 5.75
CA LYS A 3 -17.60 13.07 4.68
C LYS A 3 -16.23 12.62 4.16
N LYS A 4 -15.98 11.32 4.15
CA LYS A 4 -14.77 10.75 3.55
C LYS A 4 -14.95 10.67 2.04
N LEU A 5 -13.93 11.09 1.27
CA LEU A 5 -13.96 11.04 -0.18
C LEU A 5 -13.32 9.75 -0.70
N CYS A 6 -13.89 9.23 -1.77
CA CYS A 6 -13.32 8.11 -2.50
C CYS A 6 -13.16 8.51 -3.96
N PHE A 7 -11.91 8.53 -4.42
CA PHE A 7 -11.57 8.75 -5.82
C PHE A 7 -11.41 7.40 -6.53
N SER A 8 -11.73 7.35 -7.81
CA SER A 8 -11.34 6.23 -8.66
C SER A 8 -10.66 6.74 -9.93
N LEU A 9 -9.58 6.08 -10.32
CA LEU A 9 -8.90 6.32 -11.57
C LEU A 9 -9.41 5.35 -12.64
N THR A 10 -9.62 5.82 -13.85
CA THR A 10 -9.73 4.93 -15.01
C THR A 10 -8.37 4.29 -15.30
N PRO A 11 -8.27 3.16 -16.03
CA PRO A 11 -6.97 2.63 -16.40
C PRO A 11 -6.15 3.68 -17.15
N ALA A 12 -4.94 3.99 -16.64
CA ALA A 12 -4.12 5.11 -17.10
C ALA A 12 -3.82 5.02 -18.61
N GLY A 13 -4.17 6.07 -19.35
CA GLY A 13 -4.01 6.11 -20.81
C GLY A 13 -5.05 5.31 -21.62
N LEU A 14 -5.96 4.56 -20.96
CA LEU A 14 -7.08 3.91 -21.64
C LEU A 14 -8.32 4.81 -21.56
N LEU A 15 -8.58 5.49 -22.65
CA LEU A 15 -9.63 6.51 -22.74
C LEU A 15 -11.03 5.88 -22.71
N HIS A 16 -11.60 5.73 -21.51
CA HIS A 16 -12.95 5.26 -21.29
C HIS A 16 -13.52 5.71 -19.95
N SER A 17 -14.71 6.30 -19.93
CA SER A 17 -15.26 7.00 -18.76
C SER A 17 -16.17 6.18 -17.83
N ARG A 18 -16.51 4.90 -18.13
CA ARG A 18 -17.53 4.13 -17.37
C ARG A 18 -17.21 3.96 -15.87
N ILE A 19 -15.95 3.67 -15.52
CA ILE A 19 -15.55 3.58 -14.10
C ILE A 19 -15.75 4.93 -13.41
N ALA A 20 -15.30 6.03 -14.04
CA ALA A 20 -15.46 7.36 -13.50
C ALA A 20 -16.94 7.75 -13.32
N ILE A 21 -17.78 7.47 -14.32
CA ILE A 21 -19.24 7.68 -14.24
C ILE A 21 -19.86 6.91 -13.07
N ALA A 22 -19.53 5.63 -12.94
CA ALA A 22 -20.06 4.78 -11.86
C ALA A 22 -19.65 5.29 -10.48
N THR A 23 -18.41 5.75 -10.35
CA THR A 23 -17.89 6.34 -9.11
C THR A 23 -18.61 7.64 -8.75
N SER A 24 -18.73 8.58 -9.71
CA SER A 24 -19.42 9.85 -9.48
C SER A 24 -20.88 9.65 -9.11
N LYS A 25 -21.59 8.74 -9.78
CA LYS A 25 -22.98 8.37 -9.46
C LYS A 25 -23.13 7.74 -8.08
N ALA A 26 -22.11 7.07 -7.57
CA ALA A 26 -22.09 6.47 -6.24
C ALA A 26 -21.73 7.48 -5.12
N GLY A 27 -21.47 8.76 -5.47
CA GLY A 27 -21.12 9.82 -4.53
C GLY A 27 -19.62 9.95 -4.21
N GLY A 28 -18.76 9.24 -4.95
CA GLY A 28 -17.32 9.44 -5.03
C GLY A 28 -16.93 10.46 -6.10
N VAL A 29 -15.63 10.51 -6.44
CA VAL A 29 -15.08 11.38 -7.47
C VAL A 29 -14.45 10.52 -8.56
N GLY A 30 -15.09 10.47 -9.74
CA GLY A 30 -14.58 9.74 -10.89
C GLY A 30 -13.50 10.55 -11.63
N ILE A 31 -12.30 10.00 -11.77
CA ILE A 31 -11.15 10.63 -12.41
C ILE A 31 -10.85 9.92 -13.73
N LEU A 32 -10.84 10.69 -14.82
CA LEU A 32 -10.30 10.23 -16.09
C LEU A 32 -8.76 10.37 -16.05
N ASP A 33 -8.07 9.25 -16.09
CA ASP A 33 -6.61 9.22 -16.00
C ASP A 33 -5.97 9.35 -17.38
N LEU A 34 -5.35 10.48 -17.63
CA LEU A 34 -4.67 10.82 -18.89
C LEU A 34 -3.16 10.53 -18.83
N GLU A 35 -2.65 9.97 -17.73
CA GLU A 35 -1.23 9.67 -17.60
C GLU A 35 -0.72 8.83 -18.76
N PHE A 36 -0.09 8.78 -19.57
CA PHE A 36 0.30 8.03 -20.79
C PHE A 36 -0.53 8.35 -22.04
N CYS A 37 -1.46 9.28 -21.98
CA CYS A 37 -2.07 9.83 -23.19
C CYS A 37 -1.11 10.75 -23.92
N ARG A 38 -1.27 10.83 -25.24
CA ARG A 38 -0.44 11.63 -26.13
C ARG A 38 -1.27 12.77 -26.75
N PRO A 39 -0.64 13.79 -27.34
CA PRO A 39 -1.36 14.90 -28.01
C PRO A 39 -2.36 14.44 -29.08
N GLU A 40 -2.06 13.36 -29.81
CA GLU A 40 -2.94 12.76 -30.82
C GLU A 40 -4.23 12.15 -30.24
N ASP A 41 -4.27 11.89 -28.93
CA ASP A 41 -5.47 11.40 -28.26
C ASP A 41 -6.49 12.50 -27.94
N GLY A 42 -6.20 13.77 -28.23
CA GLY A 42 -7.00 14.93 -27.82
C GLY A 42 -8.48 14.86 -28.18
N GLU A 43 -8.84 14.36 -29.38
CA GLU A 43 -10.24 14.18 -29.77
C GLU A 43 -10.93 13.09 -28.93
N ARG A 44 -10.28 11.95 -28.71
CA ARG A 44 -10.80 10.86 -27.90
C ARG A 44 -10.96 11.25 -26.44
N ILE A 45 -10.03 12.05 -25.90
CA ILE A 45 -10.12 12.61 -24.55
C ILE A 45 -11.36 13.51 -24.47
N THR A 46 -11.55 14.41 -25.43
CA THR A 46 -12.70 15.30 -25.51
C THR A 46 -14.01 14.51 -25.50
N GLN A 47 -14.16 13.52 -26.36
CA GLN A 47 -15.34 12.66 -26.42
C GLN A 47 -15.63 11.97 -25.07
N ASN A 48 -14.61 11.44 -24.40
CA ASN A 48 -14.78 10.82 -23.09
C ASN A 48 -15.15 11.80 -21.98
N LEU A 49 -14.66 13.03 -22.03
CA LEU A 49 -15.07 14.10 -21.12
C LEU A 49 -16.52 14.51 -21.33
N ASP A 50 -16.95 14.65 -22.58
CA ASP A 50 -18.33 14.97 -22.91
C ASP A 50 -19.29 13.85 -22.43
N VAL A 51 -18.91 12.57 -22.63
CA VAL A 51 -19.66 11.41 -22.11
C VAL A 51 -19.71 11.41 -20.58
N LEU A 52 -18.59 11.66 -19.90
CA LEU A 52 -18.51 11.70 -18.43
C LEU A 52 -19.38 12.84 -17.89
N SER A 53 -19.21 14.07 -18.41
CA SER A 53 -19.93 15.24 -17.94
C SER A 53 -21.43 15.17 -18.22
N GLY A 54 -21.83 14.60 -19.37
CA GLY A 54 -23.23 14.41 -19.74
C GLY A 54 -23.93 13.27 -18.97
N ALA A 55 -23.18 12.30 -18.45
CA ALA A 55 -23.74 11.14 -17.74
C ALA A 55 -24.00 11.39 -16.25
N ILE A 56 -23.48 12.48 -15.67
CA ILE A 56 -23.55 12.79 -14.23
C ILE A 56 -24.25 14.14 -14.01
N SER A 57 -24.93 14.30 -12.86
CA SER A 57 -25.57 15.57 -12.48
C SER A 57 -24.54 16.64 -12.09
N MET A 58 -24.98 17.91 -12.01
CA MET A 58 -24.11 19.03 -11.60
C MET A 58 -23.62 18.92 -10.15
N GLU A 59 -24.31 18.16 -9.31
CA GLU A 59 -23.93 17.92 -7.91
C GLU A 59 -22.90 16.78 -7.77
N GLN A 60 -22.71 15.97 -8.82
CA GLN A 60 -21.76 14.87 -8.83
C GLN A 60 -20.38 15.35 -9.29
N GLU A 61 -19.34 14.86 -8.64
CA GLU A 61 -17.97 15.32 -8.81
C GLU A 61 -17.21 14.43 -9.79
N MET A 62 -16.37 15.05 -10.60
CA MET A 62 -15.49 14.41 -11.58
C MET A 62 -14.15 15.13 -11.66
N GLY A 63 -13.17 14.52 -12.31
CA GLY A 63 -11.88 15.17 -12.51
C GLY A 63 -10.99 14.50 -13.54
N LEU A 64 -9.80 15.05 -13.67
CA LEU A 64 -8.74 14.61 -14.55
C LEU A 64 -7.46 14.36 -13.77
N ARG A 65 -6.71 13.34 -14.15
CA ARG A 65 -5.32 13.12 -13.71
C ARG A 65 -4.40 13.23 -14.93
N PHE A 66 -3.34 14.02 -14.82
CA PHE A 66 -2.34 14.18 -15.87
C PHE A 66 -0.98 14.55 -15.30
N ARG A 67 0.08 14.34 -16.08
CA ARG A 67 1.44 14.74 -15.74
C ARG A 67 1.72 16.19 -16.11
N GLY A 68 2.61 16.84 -15.38
CA GLY A 68 2.98 18.24 -15.65
C GLY A 68 3.45 18.51 -17.09
N ASN A 69 4.14 17.57 -17.71
CA ASN A 69 4.59 17.69 -19.12
C ASN A 69 3.46 17.56 -20.16
N GLN A 70 2.27 17.13 -19.77
CA GLN A 70 1.10 17.03 -20.65
C GLN A 70 0.25 18.32 -20.68
N LEU A 71 0.61 19.34 -19.88
CA LEU A 71 -0.18 20.53 -19.70
C LEU A 71 -0.45 21.27 -21.04
N SER A 72 0.51 21.26 -21.96
CA SER A 72 0.41 21.94 -23.25
C SER A 72 -0.82 21.53 -24.07
N PHE A 73 -1.18 20.24 -24.06
CA PHE A 73 -2.38 19.78 -24.77
C PHE A 73 -3.60 19.65 -23.83
N VAL A 74 -3.41 19.42 -22.53
CA VAL A 74 -4.52 19.31 -21.58
C VAL A 74 -5.15 20.67 -21.27
N SER A 75 -4.41 21.78 -21.31
CA SER A 75 -4.93 23.11 -20.99
C SER A 75 -6.13 23.52 -21.85
N SER A 76 -6.13 23.17 -23.13
CA SER A 76 -7.27 23.40 -24.04
C SER A 76 -8.53 22.60 -23.64
N LEU A 77 -8.36 21.44 -23.03
CA LEU A 77 -9.45 20.57 -22.56
C LEU A 77 -10.04 21.10 -21.24
N LEU A 78 -9.22 21.67 -20.36
CA LEU A 78 -9.67 22.23 -19.08
C LEU A 78 -10.65 23.40 -19.26
N SER A 79 -10.49 24.21 -20.31
CA SER A 79 -11.41 25.31 -20.63
C SER A 79 -12.84 24.82 -20.89
N ARG A 80 -13.01 23.60 -21.41
CA ARG A 80 -14.32 22.98 -21.68
C ARG A 80 -15.04 22.53 -20.41
N LEU A 81 -14.30 22.30 -19.31
CA LEU A 81 -14.85 21.89 -18.02
C LEU A 81 -15.26 23.08 -17.13
N SER A 82 -14.99 24.31 -17.55
CA SER A 82 -15.23 25.53 -16.76
C SER A 82 -16.70 25.75 -16.34
N ALA A 83 -17.64 25.05 -16.98
CA ALA A 83 -19.07 25.12 -16.67
C ALA A 83 -19.49 24.42 -15.37
N ARG A 84 -18.61 23.61 -14.76
CA ARG A 84 -18.87 22.87 -13.52
C ARG A 84 -17.61 22.76 -12.67
N PRO A 85 -17.73 22.64 -11.33
CA PRO A 85 -16.60 22.32 -10.47
C PRO A 85 -16.00 20.95 -10.81
N TYR A 86 -14.68 20.84 -10.86
CA TYR A 86 -13.98 19.60 -11.14
C TYR A 86 -12.67 19.49 -10.35
N TRP A 87 -12.10 18.27 -10.32
CA TRP A 87 -10.82 18.00 -9.68
C TRP A 87 -9.69 17.88 -10.70
N ILE A 88 -8.55 18.41 -10.36
CA ILE A 88 -7.28 18.17 -11.06
C ILE A 88 -6.37 17.40 -10.11
N MET A 89 -5.89 16.24 -10.55
CA MET A 89 -4.84 15.48 -9.89
C MET A 89 -3.57 15.61 -10.72
N LEU A 90 -2.65 16.45 -10.27
CA LEU A 90 -1.39 16.72 -10.96
C LEU A 90 -0.31 15.75 -10.48
N THR A 91 0.30 15.03 -11.42
CA THR A 91 1.40 14.09 -11.16
C THR A 91 2.67 14.48 -11.94
N GLY A 92 3.83 13.91 -11.58
CA GLY A 92 5.10 14.11 -12.28
C GLY A 92 5.59 15.56 -12.29
N TRP A 93 5.21 16.32 -11.28
CA TRP A 93 5.71 17.68 -11.03
C TRP A 93 7.03 17.63 -10.26
N THR A 94 7.84 18.68 -10.41
CA THR A 94 9.05 18.93 -9.61
C THR A 94 8.97 20.33 -9.00
N ALA A 95 9.76 20.62 -7.97
CA ALA A 95 9.80 21.96 -7.37
C ALA A 95 10.09 23.06 -8.41
N GLU A 96 10.92 22.75 -9.39
CA GLU A 96 11.35 23.70 -10.42
C GLU A 96 10.24 24.03 -11.42
N ASN A 97 9.42 23.02 -11.80
CA ASN A 97 8.39 23.20 -12.83
C ASN A 97 6.99 23.51 -12.29
N LEU A 98 6.73 23.24 -11.00
CA LEU A 98 5.38 23.32 -10.42
C LEU A 98 4.77 24.73 -10.54
N ASN A 99 5.53 25.77 -10.22
CA ASN A 99 5.03 27.15 -10.37
C ASN A 99 4.66 27.48 -11.81
N ASN A 100 5.47 27.06 -12.78
CA ASN A 100 5.19 27.26 -14.19
C ASN A 100 3.92 26.50 -14.65
N ILE A 101 3.75 25.27 -14.18
CA ILE A 101 2.53 24.49 -14.42
C ILE A 101 1.31 25.23 -13.88
N LEU A 102 1.38 25.68 -12.62
CA LEU A 102 0.25 26.32 -11.94
C LEU A 102 -0.18 27.63 -12.57
N THR A 103 0.75 28.41 -13.13
CA THR A 103 0.43 29.66 -13.85
C THR A 103 -0.27 29.44 -15.18
N GLN A 104 -0.15 28.26 -15.78
CA GLN A 104 -0.79 27.90 -17.04
C GLN A 104 -2.16 27.21 -16.85
N LEU A 105 -2.53 26.83 -15.62
CA LEU A 105 -3.85 26.32 -15.33
C LEU A 105 -4.89 27.45 -15.41
N PRO A 106 -6.17 27.14 -15.75
CA PRO A 106 -7.25 28.12 -15.67
C PRO A 106 -7.35 28.76 -14.28
N SER A 107 -8.09 29.86 -14.16
CA SER A 107 -8.26 30.52 -12.84
C SER A 107 -8.80 29.52 -11.79
N ALA A 108 -8.27 29.59 -10.56
CA ALA A 108 -8.50 28.60 -9.48
C ALA A 108 -9.95 28.50 -8.97
N HIS A 109 -10.89 29.26 -9.54
CA HIS A 109 -12.30 29.25 -9.10
C HIS A 109 -13.12 28.08 -9.70
N SER A 110 -12.58 27.35 -10.67
CA SER A 110 -13.31 26.28 -11.37
C SER A 110 -12.87 24.86 -11.01
N TYR A 111 -11.77 24.69 -10.28
CA TYR A 111 -11.26 23.36 -9.96
C TYR A 111 -10.70 23.27 -8.53
N GLN A 112 -10.57 22.02 -8.03
CA GLN A 112 -9.86 21.68 -6.82
C GLN A 112 -8.58 20.93 -7.18
N LEU A 113 -7.43 21.46 -6.77
CA LEU A 113 -6.12 20.92 -7.12
C LEU A 113 -5.65 19.91 -6.06
N LEU A 114 -5.33 18.71 -6.52
CA LEU A 114 -4.60 17.69 -5.76
C LEU A 114 -3.21 17.54 -6.35
N LEU A 115 -2.20 17.50 -5.49
CA LEU A 115 -0.83 17.15 -5.88
C LEU A 115 -0.54 15.71 -5.49
N GLU A 116 -0.12 14.89 -6.47
CA GLU A 116 0.37 13.55 -6.21
C GLU A 116 1.77 13.61 -5.60
N VAL A 117 1.98 12.90 -4.49
CA VAL A 117 3.22 12.85 -3.71
C VAL A 117 3.65 11.39 -3.63
N THR A 118 4.88 11.10 -4.03
CA THR A 118 5.48 9.77 -4.03
C THR A 118 6.62 9.60 -3.01
N GLY A 119 7.05 10.71 -2.38
CA GLY A 119 8.06 10.75 -1.32
C GLY A 119 7.73 11.85 -0.30
N ALA A 120 8.02 11.61 0.97
CA ALA A 120 7.70 12.56 2.04
C ALA A 120 8.50 13.87 1.98
N ASP A 121 9.66 13.86 1.33
CA ASP A 121 10.52 15.01 1.07
C ASP A 121 9.84 16.08 0.18
N GLN A 122 8.91 15.67 -0.70
CA GLN A 122 8.14 16.59 -1.53
C GLN A 122 7.23 17.54 -0.72
N LEU A 123 6.90 17.19 0.53
CA LEU A 123 6.05 18.04 1.36
C LEU A 123 6.66 19.41 1.63
N ASP A 124 7.98 19.49 1.79
CA ASP A 124 8.66 20.77 2.06
C ASP A 124 8.59 21.71 0.87
N GLN A 125 8.61 21.17 -0.32
CA GLN A 125 8.47 21.92 -1.57
C GLN A 125 7.04 22.48 -1.72
N ILE A 126 6.04 21.70 -1.28
CA ILE A 126 4.62 22.09 -1.38
C ILE A 126 4.25 23.19 -0.38
N VAL A 127 4.77 23.11 0.85
CA VAL A 127 4.48 24.11 1.90
C VAL A 127 4.98 25.50 1.52
N ALA A 128 6.01 25.60 0.69
CA ALA A 128 6.56 26.85 0.19
C ALA A 128 5.70 27.53 -0.89
N LEU A 129 4.66 26.86 -1.40
CA LEU A 129 3.81 27.36 -2.48
C LEU A 129 2.73 28.32 -1.98
N SER A 130 2.50 29.38 -2.75
CA SER A 130 1.43 30.36 -2.49
C SER A 130 0.09 30.02 -3.17
N VAL A 131 -0.04 28.81 -3.74
CA VAL A 131 -1.23 28.39 -4.53
C VAL A 131 -2.19 27.61 -3.64
N PRO A 132 -3.50 27.82 -3.75
CA PRO A 132 -4.49 27.05 -3.02
C PRO A 132 -4.51 25.58 -3.50
N ILE A 133 -4.08 24.66 -2.65
CA ILE A 133 -4.09 23.23 -2.88
C ILE A 133 -5.22 22.61 -2.05
N ALA A 134 -6.10 21.84 -2.69
CA ALA A 134 -7.21 21.17 -2.03
C ALA A 134 -6.76 19.93 -1.21
N GLY A 135 -5.62 19.33 -1.54
CA GLY A 135 -5.04 18.22 -0.80
C GLY A 135 -3.90 17.51 -1.51
N LEU A 136 -3.40 16.45 -0.88
CA LEU A 136 -2.30 15.63 -1.34
C LEU A 136 -2.79 14.21 -1.62
N VAL A 137 -2.39 13.65 -2.76
CA VAL A 137 -2.56 12.22 -3.06
C VAL A 137 -1.23 11.53 -2.77
N LEU A 138 -1.19 10.75 -1.70
CA LEU A 138 -0.01 9.98 -1.31
C LEU A 138 -0.04 8.64 -2.04
N LYS A 139 0.80 8.51 -3.05
CA LYS A 139 0.89 7.35 -3.91
C LYS A 139 2.01 6.43 -3.46
N GLY A 140 1.66 5.28 -2.89
CA GLY A 140 2.62 4.28 -2.44
C GLY A 140 3.28 3.53 -3.60
N SER A 141 4.46 2.96 -3.33
CA SER A 141 5.26 2.19 -4.29
C SER A 141 4.56 0.93 -4.80
N GLU A 142 3.52 0.46 -4.13
CA GLU A 142 2.65 -0.64 -4.55
C GLU A 142 1.65 -0.28 -5.66
N SER A 143 1.46 1.00 -5.96
CA SER A 143 0.58 1.47 -7.06
C SER A 143 1.19 1.22 -8.44
N GLY A 144 0.34 1.27 -9.49
CA GLY A 144 0.79 1.13 -10.88
C GLY A 144 1.38 2.40 -11.48
N GLY A 145 2.18 2.24 -12.55
CA GLY A 145 2.84 3.34 -13.24
C GLY A 145 4.02 3.93 -12.45
N TRP A 146 4.24 5.23 -12.57
CA TRP A 146 5.33 5.92 -11.87
C TRP A 146 5.08 5.97 -10.38
N VAL A 147 6.06 5.52 -9.57
CA VAL A 147 6.00 5.45 -8.11
C VAL A 147 7.33 5.87 -7.48
N GLY A 148 7.27 6.26 -6.21
CA GLY A 148 8.45 6.43 -5.37
C GLY A 148 8.87 5.14 -4.68
N GLU A 149 9.77 5.25 -3.72
CA GLU A 149 10.31 4.11 -2.96
C GLU A 149 9.41 3.72 -1.78
N GLU A 150 8.65 4.67 -1.24
CA GLU A 150 7.89 4.46 -0.01
C GLU A 150 6.54 3.78 -0.29
N SER A 151 6.21 2.77 0.52
CA SER A 151 4.85 2.21 0.51
C SER A 151 3.83 3.23 1.02
N ALA A 152 2.56 3.10 0.64
CA ALA A 152 1.49 3.95 1.14
C ALA A 152 1.42 3.95 2.68
N PHE A 153 1.70 2.81 3.32
CA PHE A 153 1.76 2.67 4.77
C PHE A 153 2.84 3.56 5.41
N MET A 154 4.04 3.61 4.84
CA MET A 154 5.12 4.45 5.35
C MET A 154 4.91 5.92 5.00
N LEU A 155 4.53 6.20 3.76
CA LEU A 155 4.37 7.55 3.25
C LEU A 155 3.29 8.33 4.02
N VAL A 156 2.11 7.72 4.29
CA VAL A 156 1.04 8.38 5.03
C VAL A 156 1.46 8.74 6.46
N GLN A 157 2.19 7.86 7.13
CA GLN A 157 2.66 8.12 8.49
C GLN A 157 3.67 9.27 8.52
N LYS A 158 4.64 9.27 7.61
CA LYS A 158 5.65 10.34 7.50
C LYS A 158 5.00 11.70 7.22
N VAL A 159 4.14 11.78 6.20
CA VAL A 159 3.50 13.04 5.80
C VAL A 159 2.57 13.57 6.90
N VAL A 160 1.77 12.71 7.53
CA VAL A 160 0.90 13.12 8.65
C VAL A 160 1.74 13.60 9.83
N ALA A 161 2.80 12.88 10.21
CA ALA A 161 3.69 13.27 11.28
C ALA A 161 4.38 14.62 10.99
N GLN A 162 4.89 14.85 9.77
CA GLN A 162 5.50 16.12 9.39
C GLN A 162 4.52 17.29 9.46
N GLN A 163 3.27 17.12 9.01
CA GLN A 163 2.24 18.15 9.12
C GLN A 163 1.89 18.48 10.58
N TYR A 164 1.98 17.49 11.49
CA TYR A 164 1.78 17.73 12.92
C TYR A 164 2.97 18.44 13.56
N GLN A 165 4.19 18.02 13.25
CA GLN A 165 5.42 18.60 13.83
C GLN A 165 5.67 20.05 13.37
N LYS A 166 5.46 20.35 12.09
CA LYS A 166 5.71 21.67 11.52
C LYS A 166 4.63 22.71 11.85
N GLN A 167 3.57 22.31 12.56
CA GLN A 167 2.42 23.15 12.85
C GLN A 167 1.89 23.91 11.62
N THR A 168 2.03 23.29 10.42
CA THR A 168 1.51 23.86 9.18
C THR A 168 0.01 24.12 9.34
N SER A 169 -0.41 25.36 9.15
CA SER A 169 -1.81 25.75 9.23
C SER A 169 -2.20 26.48 7.94
N PRO A 170 -3.24 26.02 7.23
CA PRO A 170 -4.04 24.82 7.51
C PRO A 170 -3.32 23.52 7.09
N LYS A 171 -3.61 22.40 7.79
CA LYS A 171 -3.17 21.07 7.37
C LYS A 171 -3.85 20.68 6.05
N LEU A 172 -3.08 20.24 5.08
CA LEU A 172 -3.60 19.77 3.79
C LEU A 172 -4.32 18.42 3.96
N PRO A 173 -5.53 18.27 3.44
CA PRO A 173 -6.19 16.96 3.35
C PRO A 173 -5.33 15.94 2.63
N VAL A 174 -5.26 14.71 3.15
CA VAL A 174 -4.46 13.62 2.61
C VAL A 174 -5.37 12.54 2.06
N PHE A 175 -5.11 12.08 0.84
CA PHE A 175 -5.77 10.98 0.15
C PHE A 175 -4.73 9.90 -0.14
N VAL A 176 -5.05 8.63 0.13
CA VAL A 176 -4.07 7.54 0.04
C VAL A 176 -4.37 6.65 -1.16
N GLN A 177 -3.36 6.41 -2.00
CA GLN A 177 -3.38 5.50 -3.13
C GLN A 177 -2.34 4.39 -2.93
N GLY A 178 -2.72 3.16 -3.23
CA GLY A 178 -1.88 1.95 -3.11
C GLY A 178 -2.46 0.96 -2.13
N GLY A 179 -2.74 -0.27 -2.59
CA GLY A 179 -3.23 -1.36 -1.76
C GLY A 179 -4.59 -1.13 -1.08
N ILE A 180 -5.45 -0.27 -1.62
CA ILE A 180 -6.70 0.13 -0.97
C ILE A 180 -7.79 -0.92 -1.17
N GLY A 181 -8.27 -1.46 -0.05
CA GLY A 181 -9.50 -2.20 0.12
C GLY A 181 -10.32 -1.61 1.28
N VAL A 182 -11.44 -2.24 1.66
CA VAL A 182 -12.33 -1.70 2.72
C VAL A 182 -11.61 -1.59 4.07
N CYS A 183 -10.81 -2.61 4.44
CA CYS A 183 -10.07 -2.59 5.71
C CYS A 183 -8.91 -1.60 5.70
N THR A 184 -8.15 -1.52 4.59
CA THR A 184 -7.05 -0.55 4.47
C THR A 184 -7.55 0.88 4.39
N ALA A 185 -8.71 1.13 3.76
CA ALA A 185 -9.37 2.44 3.79
C ALA A 185 -9.73 2.84 5.23
N ALA A 186 -10.24 1.91 6.03
CA ALA A 186 -10.52 2.17 7.45
C ALA A 186 -9.25 2.53 8.22
N ALA A 187 -8.13 1.83 7.98
CA ALA A 187 -6.84 2.15 8.58
C ALA A 187 -6.35 3.55 8.17
N CYS A 188 -6.47 3.91 6.88
CA CYS A 188 -6.15 5.26 6.39
C CYS A 188 -7.01 6.33 7.07
N TYR A 189 -8.31 6.07 7.26
CA TYR A 189 -9.20 7.01 7.96
C TYR A 189 -8.84 7.13 9.44
N GLY A 190 -8.41 6.03 10.06
CA GLY A 190 -7.94 6.01 11.45
C GLY A 190 -6.71 6.89 11.69
N ILE A 191 -5.76 6.92 10.76
CA ILE A 191 -4.57 7.78 10.83
C ILE A 191 -4.85 9.24 10.44
N GLY A 192 -6.07 9.56 9.96
CA GLY A 192 -6.49 10.93 9.67
C GLY A 192 -6.62 11.27 8.18
N ALA A 193 -6.49 10.30 7.26
CA ALA A 193 -6.71 10.54 5.84
C ALA A 193 -8.13 11.09 5.58
N ALA A 194 -8.24 12.04 4.66
CA ALA A 194 -9.50 12.63 4.21
C ALA A 194 -10.25 11.72 3.23
N GLY A 195 -9.53 10.81 2.56
CA GLY A 195 -10.10 9.87 1.61
C GLY A 195 -9.06 8.90 1.06
N VAL A 196 -9.48 8.13 0.06
CA VAL A 196 -8.67 7.12 -0.62
C VAL A 196 -8.84 7.19 -2.13
N VAL A 197 -7.87 6.64 -2.87
CA VAL A 197 -7.86 6.58 -4.33
C VAL A 197 -7.77 5.12 -4.76
N LEU A 198 -8.68 4.70 -5.64
CA LEU A 198 -8.71 3.37 -6.26
C LEU A 198 -8.17 3.45 -7.69
N ASP A 199 -7.46 2.41 -8.10
CA ASP A 199 -6.89 2.26 -9.45
C ASP A 199 -7.13 0.84 -10.02
N ASP A 200 -6.12 0.00 -10.12
CA ASP A 200 -6.15 -1.31 -10.79
C ASP A 200 -7.04 -2.36 -10.11
N GLN A 201 -7.40 -2.21 -8.84
CA GLN A 201 -8.39 -3.07 -8.19
C GLN A 201 -9.80 -2.97 -8.81
N LEU A 202 -10.06 -1.95 -9.65
CA LEU A 202 -11.32 -1.78 -10.38
C LEU A 202 -11.34 -2.45 -11.76
N TRP A 203 -10.22 -2.99 -12.23
CA TRP A 203 -10.06 -3.41 -13.63
C TRP A 203 -10.87 -4.65 -14.01
N LEU A 204 -11.33 -5.45 -13.05
CA LEU A 204 -12.25 -6.57 -13.29
C LEU A 204 -13.73 -6.21 -13.06
N MET A 205 -14.06 -4.97 -12.68
CA MET A 205 -15.44 -4.53 -12.52
C MET A 205 -16.16 -4.47 -13.88
N PRO A 206 -17.50 -4.67 -13.93
CA PRO A 206 -18.27 -4.62 -15.18
C PRO A 206 -18.15 -3.28 -15.93
N GLU A 207 -17.85 -2.21 -15.23
CA GLU A 207 -17.62 -0.89 -15.80
C GLU A 207 -16.22 -0.74 -16.41
N SER A 208 -15.32 -1.71 -16.20
CA SER A 208 -13.99 -1.70 -16.80
C SER A 208 -14.07 -1.78 -18.33
N PRO A 209 -13.30 -0.95 -19.04
CA PRO A 209 -13.27 -0.97 -20.50
C PRO A 209 -12.38 -2.09 -21.06
N LEU A 210 -11.68 -2.84 -20.22
CA LEU A 210 -10.75 -3.88 -20.66
C LEU A 210 -11.50 -5.00 -21.40
N PRO A 211 -11.06 -5.38 -22.60
CA PRO A 211 -11.60 -6.54 -23.30
C PRO A 211 -11.51 -7.82 -22.46
N GLU A 212 -12.44 -8.73 -22.65
CA GLU A 212 -12.44 -9.99 -21.89
C GLU A 212 -11.16 -10.81 -22.06
N THR A 213 -10.54 -10.73 -23.23
CA THR A 213 -9.22 -11.33 -23.50
C THR A 213 -8.13 -10.80 -22.58
N TRP A 214 -8.15 -9.50 -22.29
CA TRP A 214 -7.18 -8.86 -21.40
C TRP A 214 -7.54 -9.11 -19.93
N GLN A 215 -8.83 -9.11 -19.58
CA GLN A 215 -9.26 -9.44 -18.22
C GLN A 215 -8.83 -10.83 -17.79
N ARG A 216 -8.72 -11.79 -18.72
CA ARG A 216 -8.19 -13.14 -18.45
C ARG A 216 -6.74 -13.14 -17.95
N HIS A 217 -5.94 -12.14 -18.34
CA HIS A 217 -4.59 -11.97 -17.80
C HIS A 217 -4.57 -11.45 -16.36
N LEU A 218 -5.65 -10.83 -15.89
CA LEU A 218 -5.76 -10.23 -14.56
C LEU A 218 -6.39 -11.16 -13.53
N LYS A 219 -7.18 -12.13 -13.97
CA LYS A 219 -7.81 -13.13 -13.08
C LYS A 219 -6.75 -14.01 -12.41
N GLY A 220 -6.92 -14.23 -11.11
CA GLY A 220 -6.02 -15.05 -10.31
C GLY A 220 -4.67 -14.40 -9.98
N LEU A 221 -4.45 -13.14 -10.33
CA LEU A 221 -3.24 -12.41 -9.91
C LEU A 221 -3.24 -12.19 -8.39
N SER A 222 -2.05 -12.32 -7.79
CA SER A 222 -1.82 -12.09 -6.37
C SER A 222 -1.30 -10.67 -6.05
N GLY A 223 -0.93 -9.90 -7.08
CA GLY A 223 -0.23 -8.63 -6.98
C GLY A 223 1.30 -8.77 -7.03
N GLN A 224 1.85 -9.99 -6.87
CA GLN A 224 3.29 -10.24 -6.99
C GLN A 224 3.79 -10.14 -8.43
N GLU A 225 2.88 -10.24 -9.39
CA GLU A 225 3.14 -10.09 -10.82
C GLU A 225 3.35 -8.63 -11.24
N ALA A 226 3.11 -7.69 -10.33
CA ALA A 226 3.40 -6.26 -10.52
C ALA A 226 4.85 -5.96 -10.11
N SER A 227 5.76 -5.89 -11.07
CA SER A 227 7.19 -5.67 -10.85
C SER A 227 7.58 -4.20 -11.02
N LEU A 228 8.62 -3.80 -10.30
CA LEU A 228 9.18 -2.45 -10.30
C LEU A 228 10.46 -2.44 -11.15
N TYR A 229 10.60 -1.43 -12.02
CA TYR A 229 11.77 -1.19 -12.87
C TYR A 229 12.22 0.25 -12.73
N GLY A 230 13.52 0.50 -12.84
CA GLY A 230 14.11 1.84 -12.76
C GLY A 230 14.13 2.47 -11.36
N ASP A 231 13.89 1.67 -10.31
CA ASP A 231 13.96 2.11 -8.92
C ASP A 231 15.37 2.60 -8.54
N LYS A 232 16.42 1.92 -8.97
CA LYS A 232 17.81 2.35 -8.74
C LYS A 232 18.20 3.64 -9.47
N LEU A 233 17.43 4.03 -10.49
CA LEU A 233 17.57 5.33 -11.15
C LEU A 233 16.84 6.45 -10.37
N GLY A 234 16.09 6.12 -9.32
CA GLY A 234 15.24 7.06 -8.61
C GLY A 234 13.94 7.43 -9.37
N ALA A 235 13.59 6.67 -10.41
CA ALA A 235 12.40 6.87 -11.24
C ALA A 235 11.67 5.54 -11.47
N GLY A 236 11.19 4.95 -10.37
CA GLY A 236 10.54 3.65 -10.38
C GLY A 236 9.23 3.63 -11.17
N CYS A 237 9.03 2.61 -11.99
CA CYS A 237 7.79 2.36 -12.70
C CYS A 237 7.31 0.92 -12.45
N ARG A 238 6.09 0.77 -11.94
CA ARG A 238 5.50 -0.54 -11.63
C ARG A 238 4.53 -0.97 -12.71
N VAL A 239 4.72 -2.19 -13.19
CA VAL A 239 4.00 -2.72 -14.36
C VAL A 239 3.67 -4.21 -14.19
N LEU A 240 2.69 -4.71 -14.96
CA LEU A 240 2.45 -6.14 -15.08
C LEU A 240 3.63 -6.82 -15.76
N ALA A 241 4.39 -7.63 -15.02
CA ALA A 241 5.53 -8.37 -15.51
C ALA A 241 5.15 -9.84 -15.79
N ARG A 242 5.00 -10.17 -17.06
CA ARG A 242 4.88 -11.57 -17.52
C ARG A 242 5.96 -11.90 -18.53
N PRO A 243 6.60 -13.08 -18.43
CA PRO A 243 7.69 -13.47 -19.35
C PRO A 243 7.29 -13.45 -20.83
N SER A 244 6.00 -13.63 -21.14
CA SER A 244 5.46 -13.56 -22.50
C SER A 244 5.36 -12.13 -23.07
N PHE A 245 5.53 -11.10 -22.25
CA PHE A 245 5.42 -9.70 -22.64
C PHE A 245 6.79 -9.18 -23.09
N LYS A 246 6.97 -8.97 -24.41
CA LYS A 246 8.24 -8.49 -24.98
C LYS A 246 8.65 -7.11 -24.45
N GLY A 247 7.69 -6.25 -24.12
CA GLY A 247 7.94 -4.95 -23.50
C GLY A 247 8.69 -5.05 -22.19
N ILE A 248 8.43 -6.10 -21.40
CA ILE A 248 9.10 -6.31 -20.10
C ILE A 248 10.60 -6.57 -20.28
N ALA A 249 10.99 -7.40 -21.25
CA ALA A 249 12.41 -7.65 -21.54
C ALA A 249 13.12 -6.35 -21.97
N ARG A 250 12.46 -5.47 -22.73
CA ARG A 250 12.98 -4.16 -23.10
C ARG A 250 13.14 -3.23 -21.88
N LEU A 251 12.15 -3.17 -21.00
CA LEU A 251 12.25 -2.37 -19.77
C LEU A 251 13.44 -2.81 -18.92
N GLN A 252 13.59 -4.11 -18.72
CA GLN A 252 14.71 -4.65 -17.95
C GLN A 252 16.05 -4.30 -18.58
N GLU A 253 16.21 -4.53 -19.89
CA GLU A 253 17.43 -4.19 -20.62
C GLU A 253 17.77 -2.70 -20.54
N TRP A 254 16.79 -1.82 -20.67
CA TRP A 254 17.00 -0.36 -20.60
C TRP A 254 17.36 0.09 -19.20
N ALA A 255 16.69 -0.43 -18.16
CA ALA A 255 17.02 -0.13 -16.76
C ALA A 255 18.45 -0.55 -16.45
N GLU A 256 18.83 -1.80 -16.75
CA GLU A 256 20.19 -2.31 -16.51
C GLU A 256 21.26 -1.50 -17.25
N LYS A 257 21.03 -1.16 -18.53
CA LYS A 257 21.98 -0.35 -19.31
C LYS A 257 22.17 1.05 -18.74
N LEU A 258 21.07 1.72 -18.37
CA LEU A 258 21.14 3.07 -17.80
C LEU A 258 21.74 3.07 -16.40
N GLU A 259 21.46 2.07 -15.57
CA GLU A 259 22.07 1.90 -14.24
C GLU A 259 23.60 1.72 -14.32
N ILE A 260 24.11 0.99 -15.32
CA ILE A 260 25.53 0.73 -15.51
C ILE A 260 26.23 1.92 -16.18
N GLN A 261 25.60 2.61 -17.13
CA GLN A 261 26.21 3.63 -17.98
C GLN A 261 26.07 5.05 -17.43
N ALA A 262 25.15 5.26 -16.47
CA ALA A 262 24.88 6.60 -15.96
C ALA A 262 26.00 7.11 -15.05
N ALA A 263 26.89 7.89 -15.62
CA ALA A 263 27.79 8.76 -14.83
C ALA A 263 27.02 9.90 -14.14
N ASP A 264 25.82 10.24 -14.63
CA ASP A 264 24.95 11.31 -14.15
C ASP A 264 23.47 10.87 -14.24
N LEU A 265 22.82 10.69 -13.09
CA LEU A 265 21.40 10.33 -12.98
C LEU A 265 20.48 11.42 -13.55
N ALA A 266 20.89 12.70 -13.51
CA ALA A 266 20.09 13.79 -14.06
C ALA A 266 19.88 13.66 -15.57
N GLN A 267 20.77 13.01 -16.29
CA GLN A 267 20.60 12.71 -17.72
C GLN A 267 19.92 11.37 -17.97
N ALA A 268 20.13 10.38 -17.10
CA ALA A 268 19.55 9.05 -17.26
C ALA A 268 18.04 9.02 -17.01
N ILE A 269 17.56 9.76 -16.01
CA ILE A 269 16.13 9.78 -15.62
C ILE A 269 15.22 10.25 -16.77
N PRO A 270 15.46 11.39 -17.45
CA PRO A 270 14.61 11.81 -18.56
C PRO A 270 14.59 10.80 -19.71
N LEU A 271 15.75 10.23 -20.06
CA LEU A 271 15.84 9.20 -21.10
C LEU A 271 15.08 7.91 -20.72
N TRP A 272 15.16 7.50 -19.44
CA TRP A 272 14.39 6.38 -18.92
C TRP A 272 12.89 6.66 -19.01
N GLN A 273 12.46 7.84 -18.59
CA GLN A 273 11.04 8.23 -18.61
C GLN A 273 10.48 8.30 -20.03
N GLU A 274 11.25 8.78 -21.00
CA GLU A 274 10.89 8.81 -22.41
C GLU A 274 10.67 7.38 -22.94
N ARG A 275 11.66 6.49 -22.77
CA ARG A 275 11.60 5.10 -23.24
C ARG A 275 10.44 4.31 -22.62
N VAL A 276 10.20 4.49 -21.31
CA VAL A 276 9.06 3.86 -20.63
C VAL A 276 7.74 4.37 -21.23
N SER A 277 7.62 5.69 -21.43
CA SER A 277 6.41 6.28 -22.00
C SER A 277 6.10 5.79 -23.42
N ASP A 278 7.13 5.44 -24.20
CA ASP A 278 6.97 4.94 -25.57
C ASP A 278 6.33 3.55 -25.63
N ILE A 279 6.59 2.70 -24.64
CA ILE A 279 6.04 1.33 -24.59
C ILE A 279 4.91 1.17 -23.59
N MET A 280 4.66 2.19 -22.75
CA MET A 280 3.54 2.17 -21.82
C MET A 280 2.24 2.41 -22.55
N GLY A 281 1.25 1.57 -22.33
CA GLY A 281 -0.03 1.73 -22.98
C GLY A 281 -0.87 0.46 -23.02
N TRP A 282 -1.94 0.53 -23.79
CA TRP A 282 -2.96 -0.51 -23.92
C TRP A 282 -3.02 -1.00 -25.36
N GLY A 283 -2.66 -2.24 -25.54
CA GLY A 283 -2.65 -2.94 -26.83
C GLY A 283 -2.50 -4.43 -26.58
N GLU A 284 -2.08 -5.17 -27.58
CA GLU A 284 -1.72 -6.58 -27.38
C GLU A 284 -0.62 -6.63 -26.32
N ALA A 285 -0.81 -7.47 -25.31
CA ALA A 285 0.07 -7.56 -24.14
C ALA A 285 1.52 -7.95 -24.47
N THR A 286 1.76 -8.42 -25.71
CA THR A 286 3.10 -8.71 -26.23
C THR A 286 3.89 -7.47 -26.61
N ASP A 287 3.22 -6.36 -26.96
CA ASP A 287 3.87 -5.18 -27.54
C ASP A 287 3.91 -4.00 -26.56
N PHE A 288 2.93 -3.92 -25.67
CA PHE A 288 2.79 -2.86 -24.70
C PHE A 288 2.98 -3.36 -23.27
N VAL A 289 3.35 -2.44 -22.39
CA VAL A 289 3.49 -2.66 -20.95
C VAL A 289 2.35 -1.96 -20.22
N TRP A 290 1.65 -2.69 -19.36
CA TRP A 290 0.50 -2.15 -18.63
C TRP A 290 0.92 -1.58 -17.29
N PRO A 291 0.60 -0.32 -16.97
CA PRO A 291 0.93 0.34 -15.71
C PRO A 291 0.06 -0.22 -14.58
N MET A 292 0.46 -1.33 -14.00
CA MET A 292 -0.32 -2.11 -13.04
C MET A 292 0.38 -2.20 -11.69
N GLY A 293 -0.35 -1.92 -10.61
CA GLY A 293 0.09 -2.06 -9.24
C GLY A 293 -0.30 -3.39 -8.60
N GLN A 294 0.10 -3.54 -7.34
CA GLN A 294 -0.16 -4.75 -6.57
C GLN A 294 -1.63 -4.88 -6.13
N ALA A 295 -2.40 -3.78 -6.15
CA ALA A 295 -3.80 -3.78 -5.77
C ALA A 295 -4.70 -4.60 -6.71
N VAL A 296 -4.22 -4.95 -7.91
CA VAL A 296 -4.88 -5.91 -8.81
C VAL A 296 -5.16 -7.25 -8.13
N GLY A 297 -4.34 -7.65 -7.16
CA GLY A 297 -4.56 -8.86 -6.35
C GLY A 297 -5.86 -8.86 -5.55
N PHE A 298 -6.52 -7.71 -5.38
CA PHE A 298 -7.83 -7.60 -4.75
C PHE A 298 -8.98 -7.62 -5.77
N ALA A 299 -8.71 -7.39 -7.06
CA ALA A 299 -9.74 -7.13 -8.07
C ALA A 299 -10.78 -8.25 -8.18
N GLU A 300 -10.37 -9.52 -8.18
CA GLU A 300 -11.27 -10.68 -8.29
C GLU A 300 -12.17 -10.78 -7.05
N GLY A 301 -11.63 -10.74 -5.84
CA GLY A 301 -12.42 -10.77 -4.61
C GLY A 301 -13.34 -9.56 -4.46
N LEU A 302 -12.93 -8.38 -4.93
CA LEU A 302 -13.77 -7.19 -4.89
C LEU A 302 -14.94 -7.27 -5.86
N VAL A 303 -14.74 -7.75 -7.09
CA VAL A 303 -15.85 -7.93 -8.04
C VAL A 303 -16.79 -9.04 -7.61
N GLU A 304 -16.28 -10.13 -7.03
CA GLU A 304 -17.11 -11.20 -6.47
C GLU A 304 -18.00 -10.69 -5.34
N ARG A 305 -17.48 -9.83 -4.48
CA ARG A 305 -18.22 -9.31 -3.30
C ARG A 305 -19.15 -8.17 -3.65
N TYR A 306 -18.68 -7.17 -4.40
CA TYR A 306 -19.42 -5.91 -4.60
C TYR A 306 -20.15 -5.84 -5.94
N LYS A 307 -19.79 -6.64 -6.93
CA LYS A 307 -20.42 -6.78 -8.25
C LYS A 307 -20.29 -5.57 -9.17
N THR A 308 -20.17 -4.36 -8.64
CA THR A 308 -20.06 -3.09 -9.42
C THR A 308 -19.14 -2.09 -8.72
N THR A 309 -18.51 -1.22 -9.50
CA THR A 309 -17.74 -0.09 -8.99
C THR A 309 -18.54 0.75 -8.00
N GLY A 310 -19.78 1.10 -8.34
CA GLY A 310 -20.63 1.92 -7.48
C GLY A 310 -20.86 1.34 -6.10
N ARG A 311 -21.13 0.03 -5.98
CA ARG A 311 -21.30 -0.64 -4.69
C ARG A 311 -20.02 -0.68 -3.88
N LEU A 312 -18.86 -0.87 -4.52
CA LEU A 312 -17.58 -0.80 -3.84
C LEU A 312 -17.30 0.61 -3.28
N ILE A 313 -17.56 1.66 -4.07
CA ILE A 313 -17.42 3.05 -3.61
C ILE A 313 -18.29 3.33 -2.39
N GLN A 314 -19.56 2.92 -2.41
CA GLN A 314 -20.45 3.06 -1.27
C GLN A 314 -19.97 2.28 -0.04
N ALA A 315 -19.42 1.07 -0.22
CA ALA A 315 -18.85 0.29 0.88
C ALA A 315 -17.62 0.99 1.49
N LEU A 316 -16.74 1.54 0.68
CA LEU A 316 -15.57 2.30 1.15
C LEU A 316 -15.96 3.56 1.92
N MET A 317 -17.01 4.26 1.49
CA MET A 317 -17.49 5.45 2.16
C MET A 317 -18.29 5.15 3.45
N GLY A 318 -18.95 4.00 3.52
CA GLY A 318 -19.78 3.59 4.64
C GLY A 318 -19.11 2.58 5.59
N GLN A 319 -18.83 1.36 5.10
CA GLN A 319 -18.32 0.26 5.93
C GLN A 319 -16.96 0.57 6.55
N SER A 320 -16.06 1.27 5.82
CA SER A 320 -14.75 1.64 6.37
C SER A 320 -14.87 2.64 7.52
N VAL A 321 -15.84 3.55 7.48
CA VAL A 321 -16.12 4.49 8.58
C VAL A 321 -16.65 3.75 9.79
N GLU A 322 -17.53 2.77 9.58
CA GLU A 322 -18.05 1.93 10.67
C GLU A 322 -16.96 1.08 11.32
N GLN A 323 -16.01 0.54 10.55
CA GLN A 323 -14.85 -0.17 11.10
C GLN A 323 -13.98 0.71 12.00
N VAL A 324 -13.81 2.00 11.65
CA VAL A 324 -13.09 2.95 12.53
C VAL A 324 -13.81 3.11 13.84
N LYS A 325 -15.15 3.26 13.84
CA LYS A 325 -15.93 3.35 15.08
C LYS A 325 -15.81 2.08 15.91
N GLN A 326 -15.96 0.91 15.28
CA GLN A 326 -15.80 -0.36 15.97
C GLN A 326 -14.42 -0.51 16.61
N ALA A 327 -13.35 -0.07 15.92
CA ALA A 327 -12.00 -0.09 16.49
C ALA A 327 -11.86 0.88 17.68
N GLN A 328 -12.54 2.03 17.65
CA GLN A 328 -12.59 2.98 18.75
C GLN A 328 -13.37 2.44 19.95
N ASP A 329 -14.49 1.76 19.71
CA ASP A 329 -15.34 1.18 20.76
C ASP A 329 -14.69 -0.06 21.40
N LEU A 330 -14.10 -0.94 20.58
CA LEU A 330 -13.44 -2.16 21.05
C LEU A 330 -12.06 -1.91 21.68
N GLN A 331 -11.37 -0.86 21.29
CA GLN A 331 -10.02 -0.50 21.75
C GLN A 331 -9.09 -1.72 21.86
N PRO A 332 -8.87 -2.49 20.76
CA PRO A 332 -8.21 -3.80 20.84
C PRO A 332 -6.75 -3.74 21.33
N LEU A 333 -6.12 -2.58 21.28
CA LEU A 333 -4.74 -2.35 21.72
C LEU A 333 -4.63 -1.75 23.13
N GLN A 334 -5.74 -1.51 23.82
CA GLN A 334 -5.67 -0.96 25.17
C GLN A 334 -5.12 -1.97 26.18
N ALA A 335 -4.69 -1.45 27.33
CA ALA A 335 -4.29 -2.25 28.47
C ALA A 335 -5.40 -3.23 28.87
N ARG A 336 -5.02 -4.47 29.20
CA ARG A 336 -5.94 -5.54 29.62
C ARG A 336 -7.01 -5.91 28.59
N SER A 337 -6.76 -5.67 27.28
CA SER A 337 -7.60 -6.23 26.22
C SER A 337 -7.65 -7.77 26.28
N PRO A 338 -8.59 -8.45 25.63
CA PRO A 338 -8.71 -9.91 25.69
C PRO A 338 -7.40 -10.65 25.37
N LEU A 339 -6.65 -10.18 24.36
CA LEU A 339 -5.35 -10.77 24.02
C LEU A 339 -4.30 -10.52 25.09
N ALA A 340 -4.24 -9.33 25.68
CA ALA A 340 -3.35 -9.03 26.79
C ALA A 340 -3.64 -9.93 28.01
N GLN A 341 -4.93 -10.16 28.32
CA GLN A 341 -5.34 -11.09 29.39
C GLN A 341 -4.91 -12.53 29.09
N ALA A 342 -5.09 -13.00 27.83
CA ALA A 342 -4.66 -14.33 27.41
C ALA A 342 -3.14 -14.52 27.55
N HIS A 343 -2.36 -13.46 27.32
CA HIS A 343 -0.90 -13.45 27.49
C HIS A 343 -0.47 -13.17 28.94
N ARG A 344 -1.37 -12.77 29.84
CA ARG A 344 -1.06 -12.24 31.17
C ARG A 344 -0.08 -11.07 31.12
N THR A 345 -0.28 -10.16 30.16
CA THR A 345 0.50 -8.93 29.95
C THR A 345 -0.40 -7.71 30.13
N GLU A 346 0.19 -6.53 30.26
CA GLU A 346 -0.59 -5.29 30.31
C GLU A 346 -1.17 -4.93 28.94
N TYR A 347 -0.35 -5.06 27.89
CA TYR A 347 -0.72 -4.75 26.52
C TYR A 347 -0.71 -5.99 25.62
N PRO A 348 -1.53 -6.04 24.55
CA PRO A 348 -1.56 -7.15 23.57
C PRO A 348 -0.40 -7.04 22.59
N ILE A 349 0.81 -6.87 23.08
CA ILE A 349 2.03 -6.67 22.30
C ILE A 349 2.98 -7.83 22.56
N VAL A 350 3.43 -8.46 21.47
CA VAL A 350 4.42 -9.56 21.52
C VAL A 350 5.70 -9.08 20.84
N GLN A 351 6.80 -9.15 21.55
CA GLN A 351 8.12 -8.95 20.96
C GLN A 351 8.59 -10.29 20.38
N GLY A 352 8.76 -10.35 19.05
CA GLY A 352 9.22 -11.56 18.36
C GLY A 352 10.67 -11.92 18.66
N PRO A 353 11.04 -13.22 18.63
CA PRO A 353 12.41 -13.65 18.90
C PRO A 353 13.34 -13.20 17.76
N MET A 354 14.38 -12.46 18.11
CA MET A 354 15.39 -11.91 17.20
C MET A 354 16.78 -12.34 17.65
N THR A 355 17.44 -13.18 16.86
CA THR A 355 18.80 -13.65 17.13
C THR A 355 19.77 -12.47 17.29
N ARG A 356 20.60 -12.49 18.33
CA ARG A 356 21.57 -11.43 18.71
C ARG A 356 20.93 -10.11 19.15
N VAL A 357 19.62 -10.09 19.41
CA VAL A 357 18.89 -8.93 19.92
C VAL A 357 18.09 -9.29 21.17
N SER A 358 17.21 -10.28 21.07
CA SER A 358 16.35 -10.73 22.19
C SER A 358 16.84 -12.07 22.78
N ASP A 359 18.11 -12.16 23.09
CA ASP A 359 18.78 -13.39 23.56
C ASP A 359 19.39 -13.23 24.95
N THR A 360 18.93 -12.26 25.74
CA THR A 360 19.32 -12.06 27.14
C THR A 360 18.11 -11.92 28.07
N ALA A 361 18.27 -12.28 29.33
CA ALA A 361 17.22 -12.15 30.33
C ALA A 361 16.86 -10.68 30.62
N GLU A 362 17.84 -9.77 30.57
CA GLU A 362 17.67 -8.34 30.80
C GLU A 362 16.81 -7.70 29.71
N PHE A 363 17.00 -8.13 28.44
CA PHE A 363 16.15 -7.67 27.33
C PHE A 363 14.70 -8.13 27.55
N ALA A 364 14.47 -9.39 27.90
CA ALA A 364 13.14 -9.90 28.19
C ALA A 364 12.50 -9.14 29.36
N ALA A 365 13.26 -8.86 30.44
CA ALA A 365 12.76 -8.07 31.56
C ALA A 365 12.38 -6.63 31.16
N ALA A 366 13.16 -5.99 30.29
CA ALA A 366 12.82 -4.65 29.79
C ALA A 366 11.50 -4.63 28.99
N VAL A 367 11.27 -5.64 28.13
CA VAL A 367 10.00 -5.78 27.37
C VAL A 367 8.83 -6.06 28.32
N ALA A 368 9.00 -6.99 29.29
CA ALA A 368 7.97 -7.33 30.28
C ALA A 368 7.61 -6.11 31.13
N LYS A 369 8.60 -5.34 31.58
CA LYS A 369 8.40 -4.06 32.29
C LYS A 369 7.62 -3.04 31.48
N GLY A 370 7.79 -3.06 30.13
CA GLY A 370 6.98 -2.26 29.20
C GLY A 370 5.56 -2.78 28.98
N GLY A 371 5.17 -3.89 29.62
CA GLY A 371 3.83 -4.48 29.56
C GLY A 371 3.59 -5.42 28.37
N GLY A 372 4.61 -5.77 27.61
CA GLY A 372 4.54 -6.70 26.47
C GLY A 372 4.96 -8.13 26.83
N LEU A 373 4.74 -9.08 25.91
CA LEU A 373 5.22 -10.46 26.00
C LEU A 373 6.58 -10.59 25.32
N PRO A 374 7.69 -10.75 26.06
CA PRO A 374 9.00 -11.01 25.46
C PRO A 374 9.12 -12.47 25.01
N LEU A 375 9.77 -12.69 23.86
CA LEU A 375 10.17 -14.01 23.38
C LEU A 375 11.69 -14.06 23.18
N LEU A 376 12.36 -14.87 23.97
CA LEU A 376 13.81 -15.10 23.89
C LEU A 376 14.18 -15.86 22.61
N ALA A 377 15.15 -15.41 21.86
CA ALA A 377 15.65 -16.11 20.67
C ALA A 377 16.68 -17.17 21.08
N LEU A 378 16.32 -18.45 21.00
CA LEU A 378 17.24 -19.55 21.29
C LEU A 378 18.20 -19.85 20.12
N ALA A 379 17.75 -19.60 18.90
CA ALA A 379 18.56 -19.77 17.67
C ALA A 379 19.42 -21.04 17.67
N MET A 380 20.76 -20.88 17.61
CA MET A 380 21.71 -21.95 17.58
C MET A 380 22.34 -22.28 18.98
N MET A 381 21.76 -21.78 20.06
CA MET A 381 22.25 -22.03 21.43
C MET A 381 22.15 -23.50 21.79
N ARG A 382 23.20 -24.04 22.43
CA ARG A 382 23.25 -25.40 22.92
C ARG A 382 22.49 -25.53 24.24
N GLY A 383 22.03 -26.72 24.57
CA GLY A 383 21.15 -27.00 25.71
C GLY A 383 21.57 -26.36 27.03
N LYS A 384 22.85 -26.43 27.40
CA LYS A 384 23.38 -25.80 28.65
C LYS A 384 23.25 -24.26 28.62
N GLN A 385 23.48 -23.65 27.48
CA GLN A 385 23.32 -22.19 27.32
C GLN A 385 21.84 -21.79 27.41
N VAL A 386 20.97 -22.57 26.77
CA VAL A 386 19.52 -22.39 26.85
C VAL A 386 19.06 -22.52 28.30
N GLU A 387 19.41 -23.57 28.97
CA GLU A 387 18.99 -23.78 30.37
C GLU A 387 19.45 -22.65 31.30
N ALA A 388 20.70 -22.19 31.18
CA ALA A 388 21.20 -21.06 31.94
C ALA A 388 20.39 -19.77 31.65
N LEU A 389 20.13 -19.45 30.37
CA LEU A 389 19.34 -18.30 29.96
C LEU A 389 17.90 -18.38 30.50
N LEU A 390 17.27 -19.56 30.39
CA LEU A 390 15.88 -19.71 30.83
C LEU A 390 15.73 -19.56 32.33
N ARG A 391 16.69 -20.16 33.13
CA ARG A 391 16.69 -20.01 34.58
C ARG A 391 16.94 -18.58 35.03
N GLN A 392 17.91 -17.88 34.42
CA GLN A 392 18.15 -16.45 34.66
C GLN A 392 16.91 -15.63 34.36
N THR A 393 16.23 -15.91 33.24
CA THR A 393 15.00 -15.21 32.84
C THR A 393 13.87 -15.47 33.84
N GLN A 394 13.69 -16.73 34.25
CA GLN A 394 12.68 -17.09 35.23
C GLN A 394 12.91 -16.39 36.58
N GLU A 395 14.17 -16.32 37.03
CA GLU A 395 14.53 -15.62 38.26
C GLU A 395 14.26 -14.10 38.17
N LEU A 396 14.64 -13.50 37.02
CA LEU A 396 14.55 -12.05 36.85
C LEU A 396 13.09 -11.58 36.64
N LEU A 397 12.27 -12.34 35.93
CA LEU A 397 10.89 -11.98 35.62
C LEU A 397 9.88 -12.46 36.69
N GLY A 398 10.21 -13.45 37.47
CA GLY A 398 9.31 -14.02 38.50
C GLY A 398 8.00 -14.53 37.85
N GLU A 399 6.87 -13.94 38.23
CA GLU A 399 5.53 -14.30 37.73
C GLU A 399 5.16 -13.63 36.41
N GLN A 400 5.98 -12.72 35.90
CA GLN A 400 5.68 -12.05 34.62
C GLN A 400 5.74 -13.05 33.46
N SER A 401 4.86 -12.83 32.45
CA SER A 401 4.83 -13.68 31.26
C SER A 401 6.03 -13.43 30.34
N TRP A 402 6.58 -14.52 29.83
CA TRP A 402 7.67 -14.54 28.85
C TRP A 402 7.59 -15.83 28.04
N GLY A 403 8.40 -15.94 27.00
CA GLY A 403 8.45 -17.17 26.21
C GLY A 403 9.75 -17.34 25.46
N VAL A 404 9.81 -18.41 24.67
CA VAL A 404 10.98 -18.79 23.87
C VAL A 404 10.64 -18.87 22.38
N GLY A 405 11.59 -18.47 21.55
CA GLY A 405 11.53 -18.62 20.11
C GLY A 405 12.53 -19.65 19.60
N MET A 406 12.04 -20.69 18.96
CA MET A 406 12.86 -21.77 18.38
C MET A 406 12.80 -21.74 16.85
N LEU A 407 13.83 -22.30 16.23
CA LEU A 407 13.84 -22.59 14.80
C LEU A 407 13.32 -24.01 14.54
N GLY A 408 12.28 -24.15 13.71
CA GLY A 408 11.67 -25.44 13.39
C GLY A 408 12.52 -26.35 12.51
N PHE A 409 13.57 -25.80 11.89
CA PHE A 409 14.42 -26.48 10.90
C PHE A 409 15.85 -26.76 11.37
N VAL A 410 16.14 -26.68 12.69
CA VAL A 410 17.45 -27.07 13.24
C VAL A 410 17.64 -28.58 13.24
N SER A 411 18.90 -29.04 13.40
CA SER A 411 19.22 -30.48 13.53
C SER A 411 18.48 -31.12 14.71
N GLN A 412 18.18 -32.41 14.58
CA GLN A 412 17.47 -33.14 15.62
C GLN A 412 18.22 -33.07 16.98
N THR A 413 19.54 -33.24 16.99
CA THR A 413 20.35 -33.16 18.18
C THR A 413 20.22 -31.81 18.90
N LEU A 414 20.32 -30.70 18.15
CA LEU A 414 20.19 -29.38 18.75
C LEU A 414 18.77 -29.16 19.30
N ARG A 415 17.76 -29.61 18.56
CA ARG A 415 16.37 -29.53 19.01
C ARG A 415 16.14 -30.31 20.32
N GLU A 416 16.68 -31.53 20.40
CA GLU A 416 16.55 -32.35 21.61
C GLU A 416 17.21 -31.70 22.82
N GLU A 417 18.42 -31.13 22.68
CA GLU A 417 19.10 -30.39 23.73
C GLU A 417 18.30 -29.16 24.21
N GLN A 418 17.75 -28.38 23.25
CA GLN A 418 16.92 -27.23 23.58
C GLN A 418 15.60 -27.63 24.24
N MET A 419 14.98 -28.72 23.77
CA MET A 419 13.75 -29.25 24.35
C MET A 419 13.95 -29.79 25.77
N GLU A 420 15.10 -30.38 26.08
CA GLU A 420 15.42 -30.82 27.44
C GLU A 420 15.46 -29.63 28.41
N ALA A 421 16.14 -28.55 28.03
CA ALA A 421 16.18 -27.31 28.82
C ALA A 421 14.78 -26.69 29.00
N ILE A 422 13.97 -26.68 27.92
CA ILE A 422 12.61 -26.15 27.96
C ILE A 422 11.70 -26.99 28.90
N ARG A 423 11.81 -28.32 28.84
CA ARG A 423 11.07 -29.21 29.76
C ARG A 423 11.45 -28.98 31.22
N ALA A 424 12.73 -28.70 31.49
CA ALA A 424 13.22 -28.46 32.83
C ALA A 424 12.72 -27.14 33.45
N VAL A 425 12.61 -26.07 32.62
CA VAL A 425 12.25 -24.72 33.09
C VAL A 425 10.78 -24.39 32.87
N LYS A 426 10.16 -24.92 31.80
CA LYS A 426 8.76 -24.69 31.41
C LYS A 426 8.41 -23.20 31.20
N PRO A 427 8.96 -22.53 30.19
CA PRO A 427 8.59 -21.16 29.90
C PRO A 427 7.08 -21.03 29.62
N PRO A 428 6.44 -19.94 30.02
CA PRO A 428 4.98 -19.73 29.86
C PRO A 428 4.47 -19.78 28.41
N PHE A 429 5.31 -19.45 27.43
CA PHE A 429 4.96 -19.43 26.01
C PHE A 429 6.10 -19.92 25.12
N ALA A 430 5.75 -20.39 23.93
CA ALA A 430 6.72 -20.72 22.87
C ALA A 430 6.30 -20.16 21.51
N LEU A 431 7.28 -19.95 20.63
CA LEU A 431 7.08 -19.63 19.22
C LEU A 431 8.05 -20.45 18.38
N ILE A 432 7.55 -21.07 17.30
CA ILE A 432 8.36 -21.86 16.38
C ILE A 432 8.43 -21.16 15.02
N ALA A 433 9.60 -20.64 14.69
CA ALA A 433 9.85 -20.03 13.38
C ALA A 433 10.16 -21.12 12.33
N GLY A 434 9.39 -21.15 11.24
CA GLY A 434 9.50 -22.22 10.23
C GLY A 434 9.13 -23.60 10.77
N GLY A 435 8.22 -23.64 11.76
CA GLY A 435 7.77 -24.87 12.42
C GLY A 435 6.61 -25.54 11.70
N ARG A 436 6.25 -26.72 12.22
CA ARG A 436 5.12 -27.54 11.77
C ARG A 436 4.14 -27.76 12.93
N PRO A 437 2.86 -28.05 12.64
CA PRO A 437 1.84 -28.31 13.66
C PRO A 437 2.22 -29.40 14.65
N ASP A 438 2.85 -30.48 14.18
CA ASP A 438 3.31 -31.59 15.07
C ASP A 438 4.32 -31.12 16.10
N GLN A 439 5.18 -30.17 15.79
CA GLN A 439 6.12 -29.58 16.73
C GLN A 439 5.40 -28.70 17.75
N ALA A 440 4.40 -27.92 17.36
CA ALA A 440 3.60 -27.14 18.30
C ALA A 440 2.80 -28.05 19.27
N ALA A 441 2.16 -29.09 18.75
CA ALA A 441 1.43 -30.07 19.55
C ALA A 441 2.31 -30.67 20.66
N HIS A 442 3.60 -30.83 20.42
CA HIS A 442 4.52 -31.31 21.46
C HIS A 442 4.68 -30.30 22.61
N PHE A 443 4.79 -29.00 22.33
CA PHE A 443 4.83 -27.97 23.38
C PHE A 443 3.48 -27.87 24.12
N GLU A 444 2.38 -27.91 23.40
CA GLU A 444 1.04 -27.91 23.98
C GLU A 444 0.84 -29.10 24.95
N SER A 445 1.37 -30.27 24.62
CA SER A 445 1.34 -31.45 25.53
C SER A 445 2.13 -31.25 26.84
N LEU A 446 3.07 -30.29 26.86
CA LEU A 446 3.79 -29.86 28.05
C LEU A 446 3.07 -28.73 28.82
N GLY A 447 1.91 -28.28 28.32
CA GLY A 447 1.17 -27.16 28.88
C GLY A 447 1.73 -25.79 28.49
N ILE A 448 2.51 -25.69 27.40
CA ILE A 448 3.14 -24.47 26.91
C ILE A 448 2.39 -23.99 25.67
N PRO A 449 1.53 -22.95 25.75
CA PRO A 449 0.87 -22.33 24.61
C PRO A 449 1.88 -21.92 23.54
N THR A 450 1.63 -22.32 22.29
CA THR A 450 2.64 -22.23 21.24
C THR A 450 2.15 -21.51 19.98
N TYR A 451 2.93 -20.53 19.55
CA TYR A 451 2.76 -19.86 18.25
C TYR A 451 3.58 -20.53 17.16
N ILE A 452 3.04 -20.60 15.97
CA ILE A 452 3.78 -20.98 14.76
C ILE A 452 3.86 -19.75 13.83
N HIS A 453 5.06 -19.41 13.40
CA HIS A 453 5.27 -18.37 12.40
C HIS A 453 4.86 -18.87 11.02
N VAL A 454 3.84 -18.26 10.43
CA VAL A 454 3.27 -18.61 9.12
C VAL A 454 3.59 -17.50 8.12
N PRO A 455 4.59 -17.68 7.24
CA PRO A 455 5.06 -16.62 6.34
C PRO A 455 4.15 -16.38 5.12
N VAL A 456 3.28 -17.33 4.77
CA VAL A 456 2.41 -17.21 3.59
C VAL A 456 1.01 -17.80 3.83
N PRO A 457 -0.07 -17.22 3.23
CA PRO A 457 -1.45 -17.67 3.45
C PRO A 457 -1.71 -19.14 3.11
N ARG A 458 -1.01 -19.69 2.12
CA ARG A 458 -1.13 -21.10 1.73
C ARG A 458 -0.77 -22.05 2.89
N LEU A 459 0.28 -21.73 3.64
CA LEU A 459 0.69 -22.52 4.80
C LEU A 459 -0.35 -22.42 5.93
N LEU A 460 -0.96 -21.25 6.13
CA LEU A 460 -2.03 -21.11 7.13
C LEU A 460 -3.20 -22.06 6.84
N LYS A 461 -3.69 -22.09 5.58
CA LYS A 461 -4.77 -23.02 5.18
C LYS A 461 -4.40 -24.47 5.44
N MET A 462 -3.16 -24.85 5.14
CA MET A 462 -2.67 -26.22 5.34
C MET A 462 -2.55 -26.56 6.85
N PHE A 463 -2.09 -25.64 7.69
CA PHE A 463 -1.93 -25.86 9.13
C PHE A 463 -3.27 -25.93 9.87
N LEU A 464 -4.29 -25.19 9.41
CA LEU A 464 -5.63 -25.25 9.99
C LEU A 464 -6.43 -26.53 9.63
N GLN A 465 -5.91 -27.35 8.72
CA GLN A 465 -6.50 -28.64 8.34
C GLN A 465 -5.89 -29.84 9.10
N GLN A 466 -4.85 -29.63 9.85
CA GLN A 466 -4.17 -30.62 10.68
C GLN A 466 -4.54 -30.43 12.15
#